data_2890281bf8cfd20fe60fa54b390986f2
#
_entry.id   2890281bf8cfd20fe60fa54b390986f2
#
_cell.length_a   1.000
_cell.length_b   1.000
_cell.length_c   1.000
_cell.angle_alpha   90.00
_cell.angle_beta   90.00
_cell.angle_gamma   90.00
#
_symmetry.space_group_name_H-M   'P 1'
#
loop_
_entity.id
_entity.type
_entity.pdbx_description
1 polymer ?
#
loop_
_entity_poly.entity_id
_entity_poly.type
_entity_poly.pdbx_seq_one_letter_code
_entity_poly.pdbx_strand_id
1 'polypeptide(L)'
;MLVTHGNLPYREGHTAWAEIEAFSRIVRNLMNERVDVIPPNDWCFDDDLNEDIIVFCSGPCDTQLIEQINRSSCRVFVVIQDPNYPVRFQINRQFTLVTPFERFERFKSVCSDMRLSPFVHKYVPFGAMSLRDNEYSELYDDTRLSNVYPVYENVYVGSLKPDRREDFSRLSTIGCDFYGNFSQSQLESLIGHSAKCRCFGRTETPYVVPEIYQHYKYATLMVDKKMFDLRVNHIRFVEYARAGVKVRVVNELSDDYREWLLKYATQLSEYAFRFDIDKFVDDVLSIDDCIKEVFA
;
A
#
# COMPACT_ATOMS: atom_id res chain seq x y z
N MET A 1 -15.19 -0.99 -18.40
CA MET A 1 -14.94 -0.66 -16.98
C MET A 1 -13.87 0.45 -16.93
N LEU A 2 -14.09 1.49 -16.17
CA LEU A 2 -13.17 2.61 -16.03
C LEU A 2 -12.45 2.54 -14.68
N VAL A 3 -11.14 2.75 -14.66
CA VAL A 3 -10.32 2.74 -13.43
C VAL A 3 -9.59 4.07 -13.31
N THR A 4 -9.66 4.69 -12.14
CA THR A 4 -9.01 5.98 -11.88
C THR A 4 -8.53 6.09 -10.43
N HIS A 5 -7.78 7.16 -10.14
CA HIS A 5 -7.49 7.59 -8.77
C HIS A 5 -8.35 8.80 -8.41
N GLY A 6 -8.83 8.90 -7.18
CA GLY A 6 -9.77 9.93 -6.76
C GLY A 6 -9.25 11.37 -6.86
N ASN A 7 -7.95 11.59 -6.74
CA ASN A 7 -7.36 12.94 -6.75
C ASN A 7 -5.87 13.00 -7.15
N LEU A 8 -5.22 11.87 -7.37
CA LEU A 8 -3.79 11.84 -7.66
C LEU A 8 -3.59 11.94 -9.18
N PRO A 9 -2.97 13.02 -9.71
CA PRO A 9 -2.64 13.10 -11.13
C PRO A 9 -1.66 11.99 -11.52
N TYR A 10 -1.74 11.54 -12.76
CA TYR A 10 -0.85 10.50 -13.26
C TYR A 10 0.61 10.92 -13.13
N ARG A 11 1.41 9.99 -12.66
CA ARG A 11 2.86 10.14 -12.58
C ARG A 11 3.52 8.77 -12.76
N GLU A 12 4.27 8.65 -13.82
CA GLU A 12 5.06 7.45 -14.10
C GLU A 12 5.97 7.10 -12.93
N GLY A 13 6.07 5.82 -12.61
CA GLY A 13 6.86 5.32 -11.47
C GLY A 13 6.31 5.67 -10.08
N HIS A 14 5.10 6.21 -9.99
CA HIS A 14 4.44 6.40 -8.69
C HIS A 14 3.75 5.10 -8.24
N THR A 15 4.01 4.66 -7.02
CA THR A 15 3.52 3.37 -6.47
C THR A 15 2.02 3.18 -6.67
N ALA A 16 1.20 4.19 -6.39
CA ALA A 16 -0.25 4.07 -6.53
C ALA A 16 -0.68 3.84 -7.99
N TRP A 17 0.01 4.44 -8.97
CA TRP A 17 -0.31 4.22 -10.39
C TRP A 17 0.18 2.86 -10.87
N ALA A 18 1.35 2.41 -10.43
CA ALA A 18 1.83 1.07 -10.71
C ALA A 18 0.85 -0.01 -10.17
N GLU A 19 0.32 0.20 -8.98
CA GLU A 19 -0.71 -0.68 -8.39
C GLU A 19 -2.03 -0.64 -9.19
N ILE A 20 -2.47 0.53 -9.65
CA ILE A 20 -3.67 0.67 -10.48
C ILE A 20 -3.51 -0.04 -11.83
N GLU A 21 -2.36 0.11 -12.46
CA GLU A 21 -2.05 -0.54 -13.74
C GLU A 21 -1.99 -2.07 -13.58
N ALA A 22 -1.29 -2.57 -12.55
CA ALA A 22 -1.23 -3.99 -12.24
C ALA A 22 -2.63 -4.57 -11.98
N PHE A 23 -3.42 -3.91 -11.14
CA PHE A 23 -4.80 -4.27 -10.88
C PHE A 23 -5.64 -4.33 -12.16
N SER A 24 -5.52 -3.31 -13.00
CA SER A 24 -6.28 -3.22 -14.26
C SER A 24 -5.90 -4.34 -15.23
N ARG A 25 -4.62 -4.74 -15.29
CA ARG A 25 -4.17 -5.89 -16.09
C ARG A 25 -4.78 -7.20 -15.56
N ILE A 26 -4.76 -7.40 -14.25
CA ILE A 26 -5.34 -8.59 -13.62
C ILE A 26 -6.84 -8.66 -13.91
N VAL A 27 -7.60 -7.59 -13.69
CA VAL A 27 -9.05 -7.55 -13.96
C VAL A 27 -9.34 -7.82 -15.43
N ARG A 28 -8.63 -7.16 -16.36
CA ARG A 28 -8.78 -7.37 -17.80
C ARG A 28 -8.58 -8.84 -18.18
N ASN A 29 -7.53 -9.47 -17.67
CA ASN A 29 -7.21 -10.85 -17.97
C ASN A 29 -8.21 -11.84 -17.37
N LEU A 30 -8.68 -11.59 -16.15
CA LEU A 30 -9.61 -12.49 -15.46
C LEU A 30 -11.04 -12.44 -16.00
N MET A 31 -11.49 -11.24 -16.39
CA MET A 31 -12.88 -11.02 -16.78
C MET A 31 -13.06 -11.00 -18.30
N ASN A 32 -11.95 -10.95 -19.05
CA ASN A 32 -11.94 -10.76 -20.51
C ASN A 32 -12.75 -9.54 -20.96
N GLU A 33 -12.68 -8.47 -20.18
CA GLU A 33 -13.38 -7.20 -20.41
C GLU A 33 -12.39 -6.07 -20.72
N ARG A 34 -12.90 -5.05 -21.41
CA ARG A 34 -12.12 -3.81 -21.59
C ARG A 34 -12.03 -3.06 -20.27
N VAL A 35 -10.80 -2.72 -19.88
CA VAL A 35 -10.51 -1.91 -18.69
C VAL A 35 -9.64 -0.74 -19.12
N ASP A 36 -10.16 0.48 -19.00
CA ASP A 36 -9.46 1.70 -19.33
C ASP A 36 -9.02 2.42 -18.05
N VAL A 37 -7.72 2.74 -17.97
CA VAL A 37 -7.16 3.55 -16.88
C VAL A 37 -7.16 5.00 -17.32
N ILE A 38 -7.91 5.85 -16.63
CA ILE A 38 -8.06 7.27 -16.94
C ILE A 38 -7.55 8.10 -15.76
N PRO A 39 -6.45 8.85 -15.93
CA PRO A 39 -6.00 9.78 -14.89
C PRO A 39 -7.04 10.88 -14.64
N PRO A 40 -7.12 11.43 -13.40
CA PRO A 40 -8.08 12.49 -13.09
C PRO A 40 -7.99 13.71 -14.00
N ASN A 41 -6.78 14.06 -14.46
CA ASN A 41 -6.58 15.20 -15.38
C ASN A 41 -7.12 14.97 -16.79
N ASP A 42 -7.27 13.70 -17.19
CA ASP A 42 -7.76 13.29 -18.51
C ASP A 42 -9.24 12.88 -18.46
N TRP A 43 -9.85 13.00 -17.29
CA TRP A 43 -11.24 12.62 -17.08
C TRP A 43 -12.18 13.65 -17.73
N CYS A 44 -13.05 13.19 -18.61
CA CYS A 44 -14.08 14.03 -19.22
C CYS A 44 -15.33 14.07 -18.34
N PHE A 45 -15.54 15.20 -17.66
CA PHE A 45 -16.66 15.38 -16.73
C PHE A 45 -18.01 15.68 -17.43
N ASP A 46 -17.99 15.92 -18.73
CA ASP A 46 -19.20 16.25 -19.52
C ASP A 46 -19.89 14.98 -20.06
N ASP A 47 -19.21 13.84 -20.06
CA ASP A 47 -19.76 12.59 -20.55
C ASP A 47 -20.57 11.86 -19.47
N ASP A 48 -21.69 11.25 -19.88
CA ASP A 48 -22.42 10.34 -19.01
C ASP A 48 -21.61 9.05 -18.80
N LEU A 49 -21.43 8.66 -17.54
CA LEU A 49 -20.79 7.41 -17.20
C LEU A 49 -21.75 6.25 -17.45
N ASN A 50 -21.45 5.45 -18.45
CA ASN A 50 -22.24 4.28 -18.85
C ASN A 50 -21.54 2.95 -18.48
N GLU A 51 -20.35 3.02 -17.92
CA GLU A 51 -19.53 1.87 -17.54
C GLU A 51 -19.28 1.86 -16.04
N ASP A 52 -19.07 0.68 -15.47
CA ASP A 52 -18.67 0.53 -14.09
C ASP A 52 -17.35 1.26 -13.81
N ILE A 53 -17.27 1.91 -12.67
CA ILE A 53 -16.14 2.73 -12.29
C ILE A 53 -15.47 2.20 -11.02
N ILE A 54 -14.15 2.10 -11.05
CA ILE A 54 -13.30 1.75 -9.92
C ILE A 54 -12.43 2.96 -9.56
N VAL A 55 -12.59 3.46 -8.34
CA VAL A 55 -11.86 4.63 -7.86
C VAL A 55 -10.92 4.24 -6.74
N PHE A 56 -9.62 4.33 -6.99
CA PHE A 56 -8.60 4.18 -5.95
C PHE A 56 -8.47 5.47 -5.16
N CYS A 57 -8.48 5.36 -3.83
CA CYS A 57 -8.49 6.51 -2.95
C CYS A 57 -7.38 6.45 -1.90
N SER A 58 -6.58 7.51 -1.85
CA SER A 58 -5.62 7.78 -0.78
C SER A 58 -5.85 9.14 -0.12
N GLY A 59 -7.07 9.68 -0.22
CA GLY A 59 -7.46 10.99 0.29
C GLY A 59 -8.84 11.41 -0.20
N PRO A 60 -9.21 12.70 -0.08
CA PRO A 60 -10.45 13.22 -0.62
C PRO A 60 -10.47 13.07 -2.16
N CYS A 61 -11.59 12.63 -2.70
CA CYS A 61 -11.78 12.58 -4.15
C CYS A 61 -12.02 13.97 -4.73
N ASP A 62 -11.73 14.10 -6.02
CA ASP A 62 -12.09 15.29 -6.79
C ASP A 62 -13.61 15.51 -6.77
N THR A 63 -14.03 16.76 -6.57
CA THR A 63 -15.45 17.09 -6.43
C THR A 63 -16.24 16.84 -7.71
N GLN A 64 -15.66 17.12 -8.88
CA GLN A 64 -16.32 16.93 -10.17
C GLN A 64 -16.49 15.42 -10.45
N LEU A 65 -15.48 14.61 -10.14
CA LEU A 65 -15.59 13.16 -10.22
C LEU A 65 -16.73 12.62 -9.33
N ILE A 66 -16.85 13.11 -8.11
CA ILE A 66 -17.94 12.70 -7.20
C ILE A 66 -19.31 13.13 -7.74
N GLU A 67 -19.43 14.34 -8.29
CA GLU A 67 -20.68 14.81 -8.88
C GLU A 67 -21.08 13.93 -10.07
N GLN A 68 -20.14 13.57 -10.93
CA GLN A 68 -20.41 12.68 -12.06
C GLN A 68 -20.80 11.28 -11.61
N ILE A 69 -20.10 10.71 -10.63
CA ILE A 69 -20.46 9.43 -10.01
C ILE A 69 -21.90 9.47 -9.47
N ASN A 70 -22.27 10.55 -8.78
CA ASN A 70 -23.62 10.69 -8.20
C ASN A 70 -24.73 10.79 -9.25
N ARG A 71 -24.41 11.28 -10.45
CA ARG A 71 -25.36 11.37 -11.58
C ARG A 71 -25.45 10.06 -12.38
N SER A 72 -24.40 9.23 -12.34
CA SER A 72 -24.34 7.99 -13.13
C SER A 72 -25.26 6.91 -12.58
N SER A 73 -25.59 5.94 -13.43
CA SER A 73 -26.32 4.71 -13.05
C SER A 73 -25.41 3.48 -12.92
N CYS A 74 -24.13 3.61 -13.26
CA CYS A 74 -23.15 2.53 -13.24
C CYS A 74 -22.84 2.02 -11.82
N ARG A 75 -22.26 0.81 -11.71
CA ARG A 75 -21.73 0.35 -10.42
C ARG A 75 -20.47 1.15 -10.07
N VAL A 76 -20.32 1.42 -8.78
CA VAL A 76 -19.16 2.19 -8.26
C VAL A 76 -18.44 1.36 -7.22
N PHE A 77 -17.15 1.18 -7.45
CA PHE A 77 -16.24 0.51 -6.54
C PHE A 77 -15.20 1.52 -6.03
N VAL A 78 -15.08 1.60 -4.74
CA VAL A 78 -14.11 2.48 -4.09
C VAL A 78 -13.06 1.62 -3.40
N VAL A 79 -11.82 1.75 -3.82
CA VAL A 79 -10.70 0.98 -3.29
C VAL A 79 -9.91 1.83 -2.30
N ILE A 80 -9.84 1.38 -1.05
CA ILE A 80 -9.03 2.01 0.00
C ILE A 80 -7.99 1.00 0.46
N GLN A 81 -6.72 1.32 0.23
CA GLN A 81 -5.59 0.47 0.63
C GLN A 81 -4.94 0.92 1.94
N ASP A 82 -4.94 2.22 2.23
CA ASP A 82 -4.33 2.79 3.45
C ASP A 82 -5.40 3.38 4.37
N PRO A 83 -5.56 2.85 5.61
CA PRO A 83 -6.56 3.34 6.55
C PRO A 83 -6.23 4.71 7.16
N ASN A 84 -5.05 5.25 6.89
CA ASN A 84 -4.60 6.53 7.43
C ASN A 84 -5.13 7.74 6.68
N TYR A 85 -5.66 7.51 5.48
CA TYR A 85 -6.25 8.59 4.69
C TYR A 85 -7.75 8.67 4.98
N PRO A 86 -8.23 9.74 5.65
CA PRO A 86 -9.66 9.95 5.83
C PRO A 86 -10.29 10.19 4.47
N VAL A 87 -11.03 9.22 4.00
CA VAL A 87 -11.77 9.36 2.75
C VAL A 87 -13.12 9.96 3.07
N ARG A 88 -13.30 11.22 2.75
CA ARG A 88 -14.59 11.90 2.82
C ARG A 88 -15.27 11.71 1.48
N PHE A 89 -16.05 10.64 1.35
CA PHE A 89 -16.89 10.49 0.18
C PHE A 89 -18.21 11.24 0.39
N GLN A 90 -18.49 12.10 -0.55
CA GLN A 90 -19.83 12.65 -0.72
C GLN A 90 -20.61 11.89 -1.81
N ILE A 91 -20.41 10.55 -1.87
CA ILE A 91 -21.17 9.70 -2.76
C ILE A 91 -22.55 9.50 -2.14
N ASN A 92 -23.60 9.98 -2.82
CA ASN A 92 -24.98 9.98 -2.30
C ASN A 92 -25.76 8.70 -2.68
N ARG A 93 -25.07 7.71 -3.24
CA ARG A 93 -25.64 6.44 -3.68
C ARG A 93 -24.89 5.27 -3.05
N GLN A 94 -25.47 4.07 -3.14
CA GLN A 94 -24.78 2.85 -2.72
C GLN A 94 -23.55 2.59 -3.60
N PHE A 95 -22.46 2.15 -2.99
CA PHE A 95 -21.24 1.75 -3.67
C PHE A 95 -20.63 0.51 -2.98
N THR A 96 -19.68 -0.13 -3.65
CA THR A 96 -18.90 -1.22 -3.08
C THR A 96 -17.56 -0.68 -2.57
N LEU A 97 -17.30 -0.83 -1.27
CA LEU A 97 -16.03 -0.49 -0.65
C LEU A 97 -15.11 -1.71 -0.66
N VAL A 98 -13.98 -1.60 -1.33
CA VAL A 98 -12.99 -2.68 -1.48
C VAL A 98 -11.74 -2.34 -0.67
N THR A 99 -11.32 -3.25 0.20
CA THR A 99 -10.16 -3.02 1.07
C THR A 99 -9.34 -4.28 1.31
N PRO A 100 -8.04 -4.15 1.67
CA PRO A 100 -7.21 -5.26 2.14
C PRO A 100 -7.30 -5.46 3.66
N PHE A 101 -8.39 -5.09 4.31
CA PHE A 101 -8.52 -5.14 5.76
C PHE A 101 -9.18 -6.45 6.20
N GLU A 102 -8.41 -7.38 6.74
CA GLU A 102 -8.95 -8.66 7.22
C GLU A 102 -9.97 -8.50 8.36
N ARG A 103 -9.81 -7.47 9.19
CA ARG A 103 -10.73 -7.15 10.31
C ARG A 103 -11.56 -5.90 10.02
N PHE A 104 -12.26 -5.92 8.90
CA PHE A 104 -13.07 -4.77 8.48
C PHE A 104 -14.14 -4.36 9.50
N GLU A 105 -14.66 -5.28 10.30
CA GLU A 105 -15.63 -4.98 11.38
C GLU A 105 -15.12 -3.92 12.36
N ARG A 106 -13.80 -3.77 12.47
CA ARG A 106 -13.15 -2.73 13.30
C ARG A 106 -12.96 -1.39 12.59
N PHE A 107 -13.24 -1.33 11.28
CA PHE A 107 -12.96 -0.16 10.46
C PHE A 107 -13.61 1.12 11.01
N LYS A 108 -14.89 1.06 11.41
CA LYS A 108 -15.60 2.21 11.96
C LYS A 108 -14.98 2.72 13.26
N SER A 109 -14.45 1.84 14.10
CA SER A 109 -13.83 2.23 15.37
C SER A 109 -12.42 2.81 15.19
N VAL A 110 -11.72 2.37 14.14
CA VAL A 110 -10.34 2.79 13.82
C VAL A 110 -10.32 4.05 12.97
N CYS A 111 -11.35 4.23 12.13
CA CYS A 111 -11.50 5.32 11.17
C CYS A 111 -12.75 6.15 11.46
N SER A 112 -12.93 6.56 12.73
CA SER A 112 -14.10 7.29 13.22
C SER A 112 -14.41 8.60 12.46
N ASP A 113 -13.39 9.19 11.84
CA ASP A 113 -13.53 10.44 11.08
C ASP A 113 -14.07 10.24 9.65
N MET A 114 -14.26 8.98 9.24
CA MET A 114 -14.77 8.67 7.91
C MET A 114 -16.30 8.74 7.88
N ARG A 115 -16.82 9.70 7.15
CA ARG A 115 -18.23 9.75 6.78
C ARG A 115 -18.40 9.04 5.44
N LEU A 116 -18.83 7.79 5.49
CA LEU A 116 -19.14 7.02 4.30
C LEU A 116 -20.66 7.00 4.07
N SER A 117 -21.05 7.13 2.82
CA SER A 117 -22.40 6.82 2.37
C SER A 117 -22.67 5.30 2.51
N PRO A 118 -23.90 4.82 2.34
CA PRO A 118 -24.19 3.39 2.38
C PRO A 118 -23.31 2.60 1.41
N PHE A 119 -22.61 1.59 1.92
CA PHE A 119 -21.72 0.74 1.12
C PHE A 119 -21.88 -0.75 1.48
N VAL A 120 -21.47 -1.59 0.56
CA VAL A 120 -21.22 -3.02 0.78
C VAL A 120 -19.70 -3.19 0.83
N HIS A 121 -19.19 -3.86 1.85
CA HIS A 121 -17.76 -4.13 1.96
C HIS A 121 -17.37 -5.44 1.26
N LYS A 122 -16.26 -5.39 0.55
CA LYS A 122 -15.57 -6.55 -0.04
C LYS A 122 -14.09 -6.53 0.30
N TYR A 123 -13.53 -7.69 0.60
CA TYR A 123 -12.10 -7.87 0.87
C TYR A 123 -11.37 -8.30 -0.39
N VAL A 124 -10.19 -7.70 -0.64
CA VAL A 124 -9.24 -8.12 -1.68
C VAL A 124 -7.82 -8.03 -1.12
N PRO A 125 -7.00 -9.09 -1.19
CA PRO A 125 -5.64 -9.10 -0.64
C PRO A 125 -4.65 -8.34 -1.54
N PHE A 126 -4.82 -7.02 -1.67
CA PHE A 126 -4.02 -6.18 -2.57
C PHE A 126 -2.51 -6.27 -2.35
N GLY A 127 -2.06 -6.59 -1.13
CA GLY A 127 -0.63 -6.75 -0.83
C GLY A 127 0.04 -7.86 -1.65
N ALA A 128 -0.72 -8.88 -2.05
CA ALA A 128 -0.21 -9.99 -2.86
C ALA A 128 -0.28 -9.74 -4.38
N MET A 129 -0.87 -8.62 -4.81
CA MET A 129 -1.10 -8.32 -6.22
C MET A 129 0.18 -8.26 -7.05
N SER A 130 1.27 -7.76 -6.47
CA SER A 130 2.57 -7.68 -7.13
C SER A 130 3.20 -9.05 -7.44
N LEU A 131 2.74 -10.11 -6.78
CA LEU A 131 3.14 -11.48 -7.09
C LEU A 131 2.25 -12.14 -8.14
N ARG A 132 1.04 -11.60 -8.35
CA ARG A 132 0.06 -12.11 -9.30
C ARG A 132 0.22 -11.51 -10.69
N ASP A 133 0.61 -10.25 -10.79
CA ASP A 133 0.82 -9.56 -12.06
C ASP A 133 2.25 -9.80 -12.57
N ASN A 134 2.37 -10.51 -13.69
CA ASN A 134 3.66 -10.89 -14.24
C ASN A 134 4.52 -9.67 -14.61
N GLU A 135 3.94 -8.64 -15.25
CA GLU A 135 4.68 -7.43 -15.60
C GLU A 135 5.20 -6.70 -14.37
N TYR A 136 4.36 -6.58 -13.34
CA TYR A 136 4.76 -5.99 -12.08
C TYR A 136 5.82 -6.84 -11.36
N SER A 137 5.71 -8.16 -11.47
CA SER A 137 6.69 -9.11 -10.94
C SER A 137 8.03 -9.00 -11.66
N GLU A 138 8.03 -8.94 -12.99
CA GLU A 138 9.24 -8.84 -13.82
C GLU A 138 10.04 -7.56 -13.52
N LEU A 139 9.36 -6.44 -13.24
CA LEU A 139 10.01 -5.19 -12.82
C LEU A 139 10.81 -5.32 -11.52
N TYR A 140 10.38 -6.24 -10.63
CA TYR A 140 11.14 -6.55 -9.41
C TYR A 140 12.21 -7.62 -9.63
N ASP A 141 11.97 -8.58 -10.53
CA ASP A 141 12.87 -9.71 -10.78
C ASP A 141 14.11 -9.30 -11.59
N ASP A 142 14.05 -8.22 -12.36
CA ASP A 142 15.19 -7.67 -13.09
C ASP A 142 16.25 -7.06 -12.14
N THR A 143 15.88 -6.78 -10.91
CA THR A 143 16.83 -6.56 -9.82
C THR A 143 17.41 -7.90 -9.39
N ARG A 144 18.38 -8.45 -10.14
CA ARG A 144 19.06 -9.70 -9.81
C ARG A 144 19.85 -9.55 -8.51
N LEU A 145 19.19 -9.95 -7.48
CA LEU A 145 19.55 -9.83 -6.09
C LEU A 145 20.55 -10.94 -5.69
N SER A 146 21.57 -11.14 -6.50
CA SER A 146 22.56 -12.18 -6.28
C SER A 146 23.63 -11.70 -5.28
N ASN A 147 23.63 -12.33 -4.09
CA ASN A 147 24.78 -12.35 -3.18
C ASN A 147 25.31 -10.98 -2.71
N VAL A 148 24.43 -10.00 -2.46
CA VAL A 148 24.85 -8.76 -1.82
C VAL A 148 25.01 -8.98 -0.32
N TYR A 149 26.23 -8.85 0.18
CA TYR A 149 26.46 -8.83 1.62
C TYR A 149 26.01 -7.49 2.18
N PRO A 150 25.14 -7.46 3.21
CA PRO A 150 24.67 -6.22 3.78
C PRO A 150 25.86 -5.43 4.38
N VAL A 151 26.02 -4.19 3.92
CA VAL A 151 27.11 -3.30 4.33
C VAL A 151 26.66 -2.39 5.47
N TYR A 152 25.37 -2.07 5.52
CA TYR A 152 24.80 -1.16 6.51
C TYR A 152 23.87 -1.88 7.48
N GLU A 153 23.57 -1.26 8.62
CA GLU A 153 22.81 -1.94 9.68
C GLU A 153 21.30 -1.84 9.44
N ASN A 154 20.74 -0.63 9.39
CA ASN A 154 19.30 -0.43 9.33
C ASN A 154 18.89 0.53 8.22
N VAL A 155 17.75 0.28 7.59
CA VAL A 155 17.14 1.17 6.61
C VAL A 155 15.64 1.33 6.86
N TYR A 156 15.16 2.55 6.67
CA TYR A 156 13.75 2.89 6.57
C TYR A 156 13.44 3.44 5.17
N VAL A 157 12.46 2.87 4.51
CA VAL A 157 11.94 3.38 3.24
C VAL A 157 10.47 3.76 3.43
N GLY A 158 10.13 5.03 3.23
CA GLY A 158 8.75 5.47 3.42
C GLY A 158 8.59 6.97 3.61
N SER A 159 7.40 7.39 4.01
CA SER A 159 7.08 8.79 4.27
C SER A 159 7.47 9.19 5.70
N LEU A 160 7.89 10.44 5.85
CA LEU A 160 8.07 11.04 7.16
C LEU A 160 6.70 11.36 7.76
N LYS A 161 6.38 10.77 8.92
CA LYS A 161 5.10 10.93 9.60
C LYS A 161 5.31 11.62 10.96
N PRO A 162 4.93 12.91 11.11
CA PRO A 162 5.16 13.67 12.34
C PRO A 162 4.48 13.07 13.57
N ASP A 163 3.34 12.40 13.39
CA ASP A 163 2.59 11.69 14.43
C ASP A 163 3.32 10.45 14.99
N ARG A 164 4.41 10.01 14.31
CA ARG A 164 5.28 8.89 14.73
C ARG A 164 6.66 9.34 15.19
N ARG A 165 6.75 10.52 15.72
CA ARG A 165 8.02 11.10 16.18
C ARG A 165 8.83 10.18 17.10
N GLU A 166 8.15 9.47 18.01
CA GLU A 166 8.79 8.54 18.95
C GLU A 166 9.47 7.38 18.22
N ASP A 167 8.81 6.78 17.23
CA ASP A 167 9.37 5.68 16.44
C ASP A 167 10.59 6.15 15.63
N PHE A 168 10.51 7.32 15.00
CA PHE A 168 11.64 7.91 14.32
C PHE A 168 12.80 8.23 15.27
N SER A 169 12.52 8.68 16.50
CA SER A 169 13.52 8.90 17.53
C SER A 169 14.19 7.60 17.97
N ARG A 170 13.46 6.50 18.08
CA ARG A 170 14.02 5.15 18.33
C ARG A 170 14.97 4.74 17.20
N LEU A 171 14.58 4.93 15.94
CA LEU A 171 15.44 4.69 14.78
C LEU A 171 16.74 5.53 14.84
N SER A 172 16.63 6.78 15.26
CA SER A 172 17.81 7.65 15.39
C SER A 172 18.81 7.16 16.44
N THR A 173 18.31 6.52 17.48
CA THR A 173 19.17 5.97 18.56
C THR A 173 19.99 4.77 18.07
N ILE A 174 19.38 3.88 17.29
CA ILE A 174 20.07 2.69 16.77
C ILE A 174 20.91 2.98 15.52
N GLY A 175 20.69 4.13 14.85
CA GLY A 175 21.29 4.49 13.57
C GLY A 175 20.52 3.87 12.40
N CYS A 176 20.07 4.71 11.47
CA CYS A 176 19.24 4.30 10.35
C CYS A 176 19.47 5.18 9.13
N ASP A 177 19.52 4.59 7.97
CA ASP A 177 19.44 5.28 6.69
C ASP A 177 17.99 5.43 6.26
N PHE A 178 17.66 6.59 5.72
CA PHE A 178 16.30 6.96 5.38
C PHE A 178 16.15 7.25 3.89
N TYR A 179 15.17 6.60 3.26
CA TYR A 179 14.75 6.87 1.89
C TYR A 179 13.28 7.29 1.89
N GLY A 180 12.97 8.42 1.26
CA GLY A 180 11.60 8.91 1.17
C GLY A 180 11.52 10.33 0.61
N ASN A 181 10.31 10.83 0.43
CA ASN A 181 10.07 12.16 -0.11
C ASN A 181 10.24 13.26 0.96
N PHE A 182 11.42 13.32 1.56
CA PHE A 182 11.80 14.31 2.55
C PHE A 182 13.33 14.55 2.52
N SER A 183 13.75 15.67 3.08
CA SER A 183 15.14 16.06 3.16
C SER A 183 15.77 15.74 4.51
N GLN A 184 17.10 15.78 4.61
CA GLN A 184 17.84 15.67 5.87
C GLN A 184 17.35 16.70 6.90
N SER A 185 17.12 17.96 6.49
CA SER A 185 16.63 19.01 7.39
C SER A 185 15.21 18.74 7.93
N GLN A 186 14.34 18.15 7.13
CA GLN A 186 13.01 17.74 7.59
C GLN A 186 13.08 16.59 8.59
N LEU A 187 13.96 15.62 8.35
CA LEU A 187 14.22 14.53 9.30
C LEU A 187 14.75 15.10 10.63
N GLU A 188 15.76 15.96 10.58
CA GLU A 188 16.35 16.58 11.77
C GLU A 188 15.37 17.48 12.53
N SER A 189 14.44 18.13 11.85
CA SER A 189 13.35 18.87 12.50
C SER A 189 12.43 17.96 13.31
N LEU A 190 12.30 16.72 12.90
CA LEU A 190 11.45 15.74 13.59
C LEU A 190 12.16 15.07 14.78
N ILE A 191 13.41 14.62 14.58
CA ILE A 191 14.12 13.75 15.55
C ILE A 191 15.32 14.45 16.23
N GLY A 192 15.67 15.66 15.83
CA GLY A 192 16.92 16.32 16.18
C GLY A 192 18.11 15.88 15.32
N HIS A 193 19.23 16.55 15.49
CA HIS A 193 20.45 16.18 14.78
C HIS A 193 20.99 14.83 15.27
N SER A 194 21.29 13.91 14.35
CA SER A 194 21.91 12.61 14.66
C SER A 194 22.93 12.26 13.59
N ALA A 195 24.19 12.16 13.99
CA ALA A 195 25.28 11.72 13.11
C ALA A 195 25.16 10.25 12.64
N LYS A 196 24.24 9.48 13.25
CA LYS A 196 23.97 8.08 12.89
C LYS A 196 22.86 7.93 11.85
N CYS A 197 22.22 9.04 11.44
CA CYS A 197 21.10 9.04 10.51
C CYS A 197 21.43 9.81 9.25
N ARG A 198 21.21 9.18 8.10
CA ARG A 198 21.42 9.79 6.79
C ARG A 198 20.12 9.73 6.00
N CYS A 199 19.78 10.81 5.32
CA CYS A 199 18.64 10.87 4.42
C CYS A 199 19.13 10.92 2.98
N PHE A 200 18.70 9.94 2.19
CA PHE A 200 19.06 9.81 0.77
C PHE A 200 18.01 10.39 -0.17
N GLY A 201 16.89 10.91 0.39
CA GLY A 201 15.81 11.44 -0.40
C GLY A 201 14.95 10.36 -1.03
N ARG A 202 14.20 10.75 -2.08
CA ARG A 202 13.25 9.88 -2.76
C ARG A 202 13.97 8.91 -3.70
N THR A 203 13.51 7.67 -3.74
CA THR A 203 13.87 6.71 -4.80
C THR A 203 13.25 7.13 -6.13
N GLU A 204 13.91 6.86 -7.23
CA GLU A 204 13.41 7.19 -8.58
C GLU A 204 12.12 6.43 -8.89
N THR A 205 12.09 5.15 -8.56
CA THR A 205 10.92 4.29 -8.71
C THR A 205 10.71 3.43 -7.47
N PRO A 206 9.48 2.90 -7.23
CA PRO A 206 9.25 1.95 -6.14
C PRO A 206 9.94 0.59 -6.35
N TYR A 207 10.26 0.24 -7.58
CA TYR A 207 10.83 -1.07 -7.95
C TYR A 207 12.25 -1.29 -7.44
N VAL A 208 13.01 -0.22 -7.19
CA VAL A 208 14.36 -0.31 -6.60
C VAL A 208 14.35 -0.55 -5.09
N VAL A 209 13.19 -0.54 -4.45
CA VAL A 209 13.08 -0.66 -2.98
C VAL A 209 13.60 -2.02 -2.47
N PRO A 210 13.30 -3.17 -3.07
CA PRO A 210 13.90 -4.44 -2.67
C PRO A 210 15.41 -4.46 -2.82
N GLU A 211 15.97 -3.86 -3.90
CA GLU A 211 17.41 -3.73 -4.09
C GLU A 211 18.05 -2.91 -2.97
N ILE A 212 17.44 -1.77 -2.60
CA ILE A 212 17.91 -0.98 -1.46
C ILE A 212 17.97 -1.83 -0.20
N TYR A 213 16.93 -2.61 0.11
CA TYR A 213 16.88 -3.43 1.31
C TYR A 213 18.02 -4.43 1.42
N GLN A 214 18.53 -4.96 0.31
CA GLN A 214 19.59 -5.97 0.32
C GLN A 214 20.94 -5.43 0.78
N HIS A 215 21.18 -4.14 0.67
CA HIS A 215 22.39 -3.52 1.17
C HIS A 215 22.39 -3.38 2.70
N TYR A 216 21.28 -3.75 3.38
CA TYR A 216 21.07 -3.58 4.80
C TYR A 216 20.84 -4.90 5.52
N LYS A 217 21.32 -4.98 6.75
CA LYS A 217 21.08 -6.14 7.61
C LYS A 217 19.62 -6.21 8.06
N TYR A 218 19.00 -5.04 8.28
CA TYR A 218 17.61 -4.92 8.68
C TYR A 218 16.91 -3.82 7.87
N ALA A 219 15.76 -4.18 7.29
CA ALA A 219 14.72 -3.22 6.97
C ALA A 219 13.92 -2.91 8.23
N THR A 220 13.43 -1.68 8.38
CA THR A 220 12.66 -1.29 9.58
C THR A 220 11.18 -1.19 9.26
N LEU A 221 10.36 -1.83 10.08
CA LEU A 221 8.92 -1.79 10.01
C LEU A 221 8.37 -0.99 11.18
N MET A 222 7.70 0.11 10.86
CA MET A 222 6.88 0.86 11.80
C MET A 222 5.42 0.54 11.53
N VAL A 223 4.76 -0.15 12.45
CA VAL A 223 3.35 -0.51 12.30
C VAL A 223 2.47 0.56 12.93
N ASP A 224 1.56 1.10 12.13
CA ASP A 224 0.53 2.01 12.60
C ASP A 224 -0.54 1.26 13.39
N LYS A 225 -1.09 1.88 14.45
CA LYS A 225 -2.14 1.25 15.25
C LYS A 225 -3.35 0.85 14.42
N LYS A 226 -3.72 1.66 13.42
CA LYS A 226 -4.85 1.34 12.53
C LYS A 226 -4.55 0.11 11.66
N MET A 227 -3.32 0.00 11.15
CA MET A 227 -2.91 -1.19 10.40
C MET A 227 -2.94 -2.44 11.27
N PHE A 228 -2.52 -2.33 12.53
CA PHE A 228 -2.65 -3.38 13.54
C PHE A 228 -4.08 -3.85 13.72
N ASP A 229 -4.95 -2.90 14.04
CA ASP A 229 -6.34 -3.19 14.41
C ASP A 229 -7.11 -3.79 13.22
N LEU A 230 -6.78 -3.39 11.99
CA LEU A 230 -7.42 -3.85 10.76
C LEU A 230 -6.73 -5.07 10.12
N ARG A 231 -5.52 -5.43 10.54
CA ARG A 231 -4.69 -6.47 9.90
C ARG A 231 -4.56 -6.24 8.40
N VAL A 232 -3.88 -5.15 8.06
CA VAL A 232 -3.71 -4.75 6.66
C VAL A 232 -2.64 -5.62 6.01
N ASN A 233 -3.03 -6.38 4.99
CA ASN A 233 -2.08 -7.02 4.09
C ASN A 233 -1.44 -5.94 3.20
N HIS A 234 -0.18 -5.63 3.46
CA HIS A 234 0.53 -4.51 2.83
C HIS A 234 1.60 -5.00 1.84
N ILE A 235 1.68 -4.38 0.66
CA ILE A 235 2.68 -4.68 -0.38
C ILE A 235 4.12 -4.68 0.16
N ARG A 236 4.41 -3.90 1.19
CA ARG A 236 5.73 -3.85 1.84
C ARG A 236 6.19 -5.21 2.38
N PHE A 237 5.27 -6.08 2.78
CA PHE A 237 5.63 -7.42 3.21
C PHE A 237 6.20 -8.24 2.07
N VAL A 238 5.64 -8.09 0.87
CA VAL A 238 6.15 -8.71 -0.35
C VAL A 238 7.51 -8.14 -0.74
N GLU A 239 7.70 -6.82 -0.63
CA GLU A 239 9.01 -6.18 -0.88
C GLU A 239 10.09 -6.73 0.06
N TYR A 240 9.79 -6.93 1.35
CA TYR A 240 10.72 -7.55 2.30
C TYR A 240 11.01 -9.00 1.96
N ALA A 241 9.98 -9.77 1.57
CA ALA A 241 10.12 -11.16 1.17
C ALA A 241 11.04 -11.29 -0.06
N ARG A 242 10.82 -10.46 -1.09
CA ARG A 242 11.66 -10.42 -2.30
C ARG A 242 13.11 -10.07 -2.00
N ALA A 243 13.33 -9.09 -1.13
CA ALA A 243 14.67 -8.70 -0.71
C ALA A 243 15.38 -9.76 0.15
N GLY A 244 14.65 -10.73 0.72
CA GLY A 244 15.19 -11.68 1.70
C GLY A 244 15.76 -11.01 2.95
N VAL A 245 15.44 -9.72 3.18
CA VAL A 245 15.97 -8.92 4.28
C VAL A 245 15.33 -9.31 5.61
N LYS A 246 16.10 -9.21 6.71
CA LYS A 246 15.52 -9.29 8.04
C LYS A 246 14.79 -7.99 8.35
N VAL A 247 13.59 -8.09 8.91
CA VAL A 247 12.77 -6.93 9.26
C VAL A 247 12.85 -6.72 10.76
N ARG A 248 13.25 -5.52 11.18
CA ARG A 248 13.22 -5.08 12.57
C ARG A 248 11.96 -4.26 12.81
N VAL A 249 11.14 -4.69 13.74
CA VAL A 249 9.97 -3.93 14.18
C VAL A 249 10.40 -2.89 15.21
N VAL A 250 9.99 -1.66 15.01
CA VAL A 250 10.42 -0.50 15.83
C VAL A 250 9.51 -0.28 17.03
N ASN A 251 8.21 -0.51 16.87
CA ASN A 251 7.21 -0.33 17.89
C ASN A 251 6.77 -1.67 18.49
N GLU A 252 6.20 -1.62 19.68
CA GLU A 252 5.67 -2.81 20.33
C GLU A 252 4.53 -3.44 19.53
N LEU A 253 4.59 -4.76 19.38
CA LEU A 253 3.55 -5.55 18.74
C LEU A 253 2.75 -6.27 19.82
N SER A 254 1.42 -6.26 19.73
CA SER A 254 0.58 -7.17 20.51
C SER A 254 0.84 -8.62 20.09
N ASP A 255 0.62 -9.56 20.99
CA ASP A 255 0.79 -11.00 20.70
C ASP A 255 -0.12 -11.43 19.53
N ASP A 256 -1.35 -10.94 19.51
CA ASP A 256 -2.33 -11.20 18.46
C ASP A 256 -1.85 -10.71 17.07
N TYR A 257 -1.17 -9.57 17.00
CA TYR A 257 -0.62 -9.10 15.73
C TYR A 257 0.66 -9.84 15.35
N ARG A 258 1.49 -10.18 16.33
CA ARG A 258 2.68 -10.99 16.12
C ARG A 258 2.31 -12.36 15.55
N GLU A 259 1.30 -13.00 16.13
CA GLU A 259 0.76 -14.26 15.63
C GLU A 259 0.27 -14.12 14.17
N TRP A 260 -0.45 -13.04 13.88
CA TRP A 260 -0.89 -12.77 12.51
C TRP A 260 0.27 -12.55 11.54
N LEU A 261 1.34 -11.83 11.92
CA LEU A 261 2.52 -11.66 11.07
C LEU A 261 3.17 -12.99 10.69
N LEU A 262 3.07 -14.01 11.54
CA LEU A 262 3.63 -15.33 11.28
C LEU A 262 2.93 -16.08 10.13
N LYS A 263 1.78 -15.59 9.68
CA LYS A 263 1.16 -16.01 8.42
C LYS A 263 2.10 -15.77 7.22
N TYR A 264 2.86 -14.66 7.25
CA TYR A 264 3.70 -14.20 6.14
C TYR A 264 5.20 -14.28 6.41
N ALA A 265 5.59 -14.49 7.67
CA ALA A 265 6.97 -14.40 8.09
C ALA A 265 7.39 -15.54 9.02
N THR A 266 8.69 -15.67 9.25
CA THR A 266 9.26 -16.47 10.31
C THR A 266 9.84 -15.52 11.36
N GLN A 267 9.51 -15.75 12.63
CA GLN A 267 10.08 -14.98 13.73
C GLN A 267 11.53 -15.38 13.97
N LEU A 268 12.43 -14.42 14.01
CA LEU A 268 13.86 -14.62 14.28
C LEU A 268 14.23 -14.23 15.71
N SER A 269 13.52 -13.25 16.28
CA SER A 269 13.63 -12.80 17.67
C SER A 269 12.38 -12.02 18.05
N GLU A 270 12.30 -11.51 19.27
CA GLU A 270 11.16 -10.73 19.74
C GLU A 270 10.77 -9.57 18.81
N TYR A 271 11.77 -8.90 18.18
CA TYR A 271 11.57 -7.74 17.32
C TYR A 271 12.06 -7.94 15.88
N ALA A 272 12.40 -9.16 15.49
CA ALA A 272 12.92 -9.42 14.16
C ALA A 272 12.17 -10.58 13.49
N PHE A 273 11.85 -10.36 12.21
CA PHE A 273 11.13 -11.30 11.35
C PHE A 273 11.85 -11.45 10.01
N ARG A 274 11.60 -12.56 9.32
CA ARG A 274 11.93 -12.74 7.91
C ARG A 274 10.68 -13.11 7.15
N PHE A 275 10.27 -12.26 6.23
CA PHE A 275 9.16 -12.54 5.34
C PHE A 275 9.58 -13.55 4.27
N ASP A 276 8.62 -14.35 3.83
CA ASP A 276 8.85 -15.45 2.90
C ASP A 276 7.79 -15.40 1.79
N ILE A 277 8.22 -15.40 0.53
CA ILE A 277 7.33 -15.34 -0.62
C ILE A 277 6.37 -16.52 -0.64
N ASP A 278 6.83 -17.72 -0.30
CA ASP A 278 6.00 -18.92 -0.32
C ASP A 278 4.81 -18.83 0.66
N LYS A 279 4.94 -18.02 1.71
CA LYS A 279 3.86 -17.76 2.67
C LYS A 279 2.74 -16.86 2.15
N PHE A 280 2.90 -16.24 0.99
CA PHE A 280 1.85 -15.46 0.32
C PHE A 280 1.05 -16.28 -0.69
N VAL A 281 1.36 -17.56 -0.87
CA VAL A 281 0.74 -18.40 -1.91
C VAL A 281 -0.78 -18.41 -1.79
N ASP A 282 -1.32 -18.57 -0.58
CA ASP A 282 -2.76 -18.60 -0.38
C ASP A 282 -3.43 -17.27 -0.76
N ASP A 283 -2.81 -16.14 -0.43
CA ASP A 283 -3.32 -14.82 -0.79
C ASP A 283 -3.23 -14.58 -2.31
N VAL A 284 -2.16 -15.04 -2.96
CA VAL A 284 -2.01 -14.97 -4.42
C VAL A 284 -3.07 -15.81 -5.13
N LEU A 285 -3.33 -17.03 -4.66
CA LEU A 285 -4.34 -17.90 -5.23
C LEU A 285 -5.77 -17.36 -5.01
N SER A 286 -6.01 -16.74 -3.86
CA SER A 286 -7.33 -16.20 -3.53
C SER A 286 -7.65 -14.89 -4.24
N ILE A 287 -6.65 -14.12 -4.71
CA ILE A 287 -6.89 -12.80 -5.30
C ILE A 287 -7.76 -12.87 -6.56
N ASP A 288 -7.57 -13.89 -7.40
CA ASP A 288 -8.37 -14.07 -8.62
C ASP A 288 -9.86 -14.31 -8.30
N ASP A 289 -10.14 -15.12 -7.29
CA ASP A 289 -11.51 -15.41 -6.86
C ASP A 289 -12.14 -14.18 -6.21
N CYS A 290 -11.41 -13.47 -5.36
CA CYS A 290 -11.86 -12.21 -4.77
C CYS A 290 -12.18 -11.17 -5.86
N ILE A 291 -11.32 -11.01 -6.87
CA ILE A 291 -11.55 -10.06 -7.96
C ILE A 291 -12.81 -10.43 -8.76
N LYS A 292 -12.97 -11.70 -9.12
CA LYS A 292 -14.18 -12.17 -9.82
C LYS A 292 -15.44 -11.95 -8.98
N GLU A 293 -15.41 -12.29 -7.69
CA GLU A 293 -16.56 -12.09 -6.80
C GLU A 293 -16.95 -10.61 -6.65
N VAL A 294 -15.95 -9.71 -6.66
CA VAL A 294 -16.19 -8.28 -6.41
C VAL A 294 -16.62 -7.54 -7.65
N PHE A 295 -15.99 -7.80 -8.80
CA PHE A 295 -16.11 -6.94 -9.99
C PHE A 295 -16.94 -7.58 -11.14
N ALA A 296 -17.23 -8.88 -11.09
CA ALA A 296 -18.14 -9.53 -12.06
C ALA A 296 -19.66 -9.18 -11.81
#